data_a540739ed1fc21c96566869ab3c7b863
#
_entry.id   a540739ed1fc21c96566869ab3c7b863
#
_cell.length_a   1.000
_cell.length_b   1.000
_cell.length_c   1.000
_cell.angle_alpha   90.00
_cell.angle_beta   90.00
_cell.angle_gamma   90.00
#
_symmetry.space_group_name_H-M   'P 1'
#
loop_
_entity.id
_entity.type
_entity.pdbx_description
1 polymer ?
#
loop_
_entity_poly.entity_id
_entity_poly.type
_entity_poly.pdbx_seq_one_letter_code
_entity_poly.pdbx_strand_id
1 'polypeptide(L)'
;MIPKKIHYFWFGGGEKSPLVKHCIESWQKIQPDFEIIEWTEDNFDVNQCEFSQKAYENKKWAYVSDFARAKILFEHGGFYLDTDMELKLPLNEFLENQAICGFEMKGIPYSAFWGVEKNHELAKDILQYYLDKNTFEEIPNTHIFSDLLVKKYGADAEKDAFQELKFGVKLYPSTYFSLDLPKNYIAHHFSGSWHGAWSEEKNTYKNLVNTYGLMKLFSEIPDGKTNVKNVVYNHQKMEIDQILNQIPLSYLVKYIKNQIFKKLKIK
;
A
#
# COMPACT_ATOMS: atom_id res chain seq x y z
N MET A 1 18.72 -11.26 1.44
CA MET A 1 17.53 -11.67 2.25
C MET A 1 16.93 -10.47 2.97
N ILE A 2 15.62 -10.30 2.90
CA ILE A 2 14.90 -9.21 3.60
C ILE A 2 14.82 -9.57 5.09
N PRO A 3 15.25 -8.70 6.02
CA PRO A 3 15.15 -8.94 7.46
C PRO A 3 13.68 -9.04 7.93
N LYS A 4 13.45 -9.81 9.00
CA LYS A 4 12.14 -9.96 9.66
C LYS A 4 11.79 -8.72 10.48
N LYS A 5 11.63 -7.59 9.80
CA LYS A 5 11.31 -6.30 10.38
C LYS A 5 10.19 -5.64 9.60
N ILE A 6 9.23 -5.02 10.31
CA ILE A 6 8.22 -4.15 9.75
C ILE A 6 8.45 -2.76 10.31
N HIS A 7 8.66 -1.77 9.44
CA HIS A 7 8.85 -0.38 9.79
C HIS A 7 7.60 0.43 9.42
N TYR A 8 7.17 1.28 10.31
CA TYR A 8 6.15 2.29 10.03
C TYR A 8 6.47 3.60 10.74
N PHE A 9 5.83 4.68 10.32
CA PHE A 9 6.13 6.02 10.81
C PHE A 9 4.88 6.66 11.37
N TRP A 10 5.03 7.37 12.51
CA TRP A 10 3.96 8.11 13.14
C TRP A 10 4.50 9.43 13.68
N PHE A 11 4.58 10.44 12.81
CA PHE A 11 5.04 11.77 13.14
C PHE A 11 3.89 12.70 13.55
N GLY A 12 4.19 13.77 14.30
CA GLY A 12 3.26 14.79 14.74
C GLY A 12 2.49 14.46 16.02
N GLY A 13 2.74 13.31 16.65
CA GLY A 13 2.23 12.96 17.99
C GLY A 13 0.70 12.80 18.11
N GLY A 14 -0.05 12.74 16.98
CA GLY A 14 -1.49 12.57 16.98
C GLY A 14 -1.94 11.19 17.46
N GLU A 15 -3.19 11.07 17.93
CA GLU A 15 -3.75 9.77 18.27
C GLU A 15 -3.96 8.92 17.01
N LYS A 16 -3.59 7.62 17.09
CA LYS A 16 -3.84 6.66 16.03
C LYS A 16 -5.34 6.35 15.97
N SER A 17 -5.89 6.46 14.77
CA SER A 17 -7.29 6.13 14.52
C SER A 17 -7.61 4.65 14.76
N PRO A 18 -8.88 4.27 14.88
CA PRO A 18 -9.28 2.86 14.98
C PRO A 18 -8.78 2.01 13.81
N LEU A 19 -8.76 2.56 12.60
CA LEU A 19 -8.24 1.86 11.42
C LEU A 19 -6.75 1.58 11.55
N VAL A 20 -5.96 2.59 11.91
CA VAL A 20 -4.51 2.46 12.11
C VAL A 20 -4.20 1.42 13.19
N LYS A 21 -4.90 1.48 14.33
CA LYS A 21 -4.76 0.49 15.41
C LYS A 21 -5.08 -0.93 14.90
N HIS A 22 -6.16 -1.10 14.15
CA HIS A 22 -6.55 -2.38 13.55
C HIS A 22 -5.48 -2.92 12.59
N CYS A 23 -4.91 -2.07 11.73
CA CYS A 23 -3.85 -2.48 10.80
C CYS A 23 -2.60 -2.96 11.56
N ILE A 24 -2.14 -2.20 12.56
CA ILE A 24 -0.97 -2.57 13.38
C ILE A 24 -1.24 -3.88 14.15
N GLU A 25 -2.43 -4.06 14.73
CA GLU A 25 -2.83 -5.30 15.38
C GLU A 25 -2.79 -6.51 14.41
N SER A 26 -3.17 -6.30 13.15
CA SER A 26 -3.08 -7.34 12.12
C SER A 26 -1.65 -7.79 11.87
N TRP A 27 -0.69 -6.85 11.87
CA TRP A 27 0.73 -7.18 11.72
C TRP A 27 1.26 -8.01 12.88
N GLN A 28 0.96 -7.60 14.11
CA GLN A 28 1.35 -8.32 15.33
C GLN A 28 0.77 -9.73 15.38
N LYS A 29 -0.48 -9.88 14.95
CA LYS A 29 -1.20 -11.16 14.96
C LYS A 29 -0.69 -12.14 13.89
N ILE A 30 -0.40 -11.65 12.68
CA ILE A 30 -0.05 -12.49 11.52
C ILE A 30 1.45 -12.72 11.42
N GLN A 31 2.27 -11.77 11.90
CA GLN A 31 3.74 -11.84 11.92
C GLN A 31 4.30 -11.72 13.34
N PRO A 32 3.97 -12.64 14.27
CA PRO A 32 4.40 -12.54 15.66
C PRO A 32 5.92 -12.72 15.85
N ASP A 33 6.61 -13.22 14.84
CA ASP A 33 8.06 -13.45 14.81
C ASP A 33 8.85 -12.31 14.15
N PHE A 34 8.16 -11.22 13.73
CA PHE A 34 8.80 -10.04 13.17
C PHE A 34 8.94 -8.96 14.23
N GLU A 35 10.03 -8.21 14.17
CA GLU A 35 10.19 -6.96 14.90
C GLU A 35 9.37 -5.86 14.22
N ILE A 36 8.35 -5.32 14.90
CA ILE A 36 7.54 -4.21 14.41
C ILE A 36 8.02 -2.93 15.05
N ILE A 37 8.54 -2.00 14.25
CA ILE A 37 9.24 -0.80 14.72
C ILE A 37 8.44 0.43 14.34
N GLU A 38 8.01 1.17 15.36
CA GLU A 38 7.43 2.50 15.20
C GLU A 38 8.54 3.55 15.17
N TRP A 39 8.54 4.38 14.15
CA TRP A 39 9.42 5.52 14.03
C TRP A 39 8.66 6.82 14.30
N THR A 40 9.18 7.61 15.23
CA THR A 40 8.65 8.90 15.66
C THR A 40 9.79 9.90 15.77
N GLU A 41 9.50 11.12 16.20
CA GLU A 41 10.50 12.13 16.50
C GLU A 41 11.50 11.72 17.60
N ASP A 42 11.10 10.77 18.45
CA ASP A 42 11.96 10.32 19.57
C ASP A 42 13.13 9.43 19.10
N ASN A 43 12.97 8.76 17.96
CA ASN A 43 13.95 7.80 17.44
C ASN A 43 14.35 8.02 15.98
N PHE A 44 13.83 9.07 15.33
CA PHE A 44 14.19 9.48 13.99
C PHE A 44 14.42 10.99 13.91
N ASP A 45 15.62 11.41 13.51
CA ASP A 45 15.92 12.81 13.29
C ASP A 45 15.31 13.27 11.94
N VAL A 46 14.32 14.14 12.00
CA VAL A 46 13.62 14.69 10.84
C VAL A 46 14.43 15.76 10.09
N ASN A 47 15.53 16.25 10.67
CA ASN A 47 16.35 17.33 10.12
C ASN A 47 17.51 16.85 9.25
N GLN A 48 17.53 15.57 8.86
CA GLN A 48 18.65 14.97 8.11
C GLN A 48 18.76 15.44 6.66
N CYS A 49 17.71 16.00 6.10
CA CYS A 49 17.74 16.67 4.80
C CYS A 49 16.74 17.82 4.75
N GLU A 50 16.97 18.74 3.83
CA GLU A 50 16.16 19.96 3.70
C GLU A 50 14.70 19.65 3.36
N PHE A 51 14.46 18.62 2.51
CA PHE A 51 13.12 18.15 2.18
C PHE A 51 12.33 17.72 3.44
N SER A 52 12.91 16.83 4.25
CA SER A 52 12.27 16.29 5.44
C SER A 52 12.05 17.38 6.50
N GLN A 53 13.03 18.24 6.73
CA GLN A 53 12.93 19.36 7.66
C GLN A 53 11.77 20.30 7.26
N LYS A 54 11.73 20.73 6.02
CA LYS A 54 10.65 21.60 5.53
C LYS A 54 9.28 20.94 5.54
N ALA A 55 9.19 19.65 5.19
CA ALA A 55 7.95 18.89 5.31
C ALA A 55 7.47 18.87 6.76
N TYR A 56 8.37 18.65 7.71
CA TYR A 56 8.06 18.63 9.13
C TYR A 56 7.59 20.01 9.65
N GLU A 57 8.32 21.08 9.33
CA GLU A 57 7.93 22.46 9.68
C GLU A 57 6.52 22.83 9.17
N ASN A 58 6.15 22.29 7.99
CA ASN A 58 4.83 22.49 7.40
C ASN A 58 3.76 21.47 7.87
N LYS A 59 4.10 20.60 8.86
CA LYS A 59 3.22 19.55 9.39
C LYS A 59 2.72 18.57 8.30
N LYS A 60 3.55 18.32 7.32
CA LYS A 60 3.27 17.41 6.22
C LYS A 60 3.87 16.01 6.52
N TRP A 61 3.32 15.35 7.53
CA TRP A 61 3.86 14.12 8.11
C TRP A 61 4.07 12.98 7.12
N ALA A 62 3.16 12.83 6.15
CA ALA A 62 3.31 11.82 5.09
C ALA A 62 4.60 12.01 4.28
N TYR A 63 4.96 13.26 3.96
CA TYR A 63 6.18 13.56 3.21
C TYR A 63 7.45 13.39 4.05
N VAL A 64 7.38 13.62 5.37
CA VAL A 64 8.46 13.23 6.28
C VAL A 64 8.68 11.72 6.22
N SER A 65 7.58 10.94 6.23
CA SER A 65 7.62 9.48 6.10
C SER A 65 8.21 9.02 4.77
N ASP A 66 8.03 9.78 3.69
CA ASP A 66 8.55 9.42 2.37
C ASP A 66 10.09 9.39 2.33
N PHE A 67 10.73 10.35 2.96
CA PHE A 67 12.18 10.34 3.17
C PHE A 67 12.59 9.25 4.16
N ALA A 68 11.91 9.21 5.31
CA ALA A 68 12.26 8.31 6.41
C ALA A 68 12.20 6.83 6.00
N ARG A 69 11.14 6.40 5.25
CA ARG A 69 11.01 5.02 4.76
C ARG A 69 12.18 4.60 3.89
N ALA A 70 12.63 5.48 3.00
CA ALA A 70 13.77 5.19 2.13
C ALA A 70 15.07 5.03 2.93
N LYS A 71 15.31 5.92 3.89
CA LYS A 71 16.50 5.89 4.76
C LYS A 71 16.52 4.65 5.62
N ILE A 72 15.43 4.37 6.34
CA ILE A 72 15.34 3.23 7.26
C ILE A 72 15.47 1.91 6.52
N LEU A 73 14.83 1.76 5.37
CA LEU A 73 14.97 0.53 4.59
C LEU A 73 16.36 0.39 3.97
N PHE A 74 17.03 1.47 3.60
CA PHE A 74 18.43 1.40 3.17
C PHE A 74 19.35 0.94 4.30
N GLU A 75 19.19 1.51 5.50
CA GLU A 75 20.10 1.26 6.64
C GLU A 75 19.82 -0.07 7.36
N HIS A 76 18.59 -0.52 7.39
CA HIS A 76 18.17 -1.68 8.18
C HIS A 76 17.66 -2.84 7.34
N GLY A 77 17.19 -2.60 6.12
CA GLY A 77 16.37 -3.57 5.37
C GLY A 77 15.03 -3.81 6.07
N GLY A 78 14.27 -4.80 5.61
CA GLY A 78 12.95 -5.13 6.15
C GLY A 78 11.82 -4.69 5.23
N PHE A 79 10.61 -4.64 5.77
CA PHE A 79 9.41 -4.22 5.07
C PHE A 79 8.92 -2.87 5.61
N TYR A 80 8.45 -2.04 4.73
CA TYR A 80 7.71 -0.83 5.06
C TYR A 80 6.22 -1.03 4.74
N LEU A 81 5.37 -0.62 5.65
CA LEU A 81 3.92 -0.56 5.47
C LEU A 81 3.40 0.83 5.86
N ASP A 82 2.53 1.42 5.01
CA ASP A 82 1.69 2.53 5.43
C ASP A 82 0.74 2.08 6.54
N THR A 83 0.38 2.99 7.42
CA THR A 83 -0.40 2.67 8.63
C THR A 83 -1.85 2.26 8.38
N ASP A 84 -2.32 2.38 7.15
CA ASP A 84 -3.63 1.92 6.69
C ASP A 84 -3.57 0.65 5.83
N MET A 85 -2.49 -0.13 5.97
CA MET A 85 -2.33 -1.43 5.32
C MET A 85 -2.58 -2.58 6.30
N GLU A 86 -3.63 -3.35 6.04
CA GLU A 86 -4.00 -4.52 6.84
C GLU A 86 -3.29 -5.77 6.31
N LEU A 87 -2.49 -6.44 7.15
CA LEU A 87 -1.87 -7.71 6.78
C LEU A 87 -2.92 -8.84 6.83
N LYS A 88 -2.98 -9.64 5.77
CA LYS A 88 -3.94 -10.76 5.62
C LYS A 88 -3.26 -12.12 5.65
N LEU A 89 -2.06 -12.21 5.12
CA LEU A 89 -1.25 -13.44 5.06
C LEU A 89 0.18 -13.14 5.47
N PRO A 90 0.92 -14.15 5.97
CA PRO A 90 2.32 -14.00 6.36
C PRO A 90 3.23 -13.58 5.20
N LEU A 91 4.21 -12.73 5.50
CA LEU A 91 5.22 -12.25 4.54
C LEU A 91 6.43 -13.18 4.41
N ASN A 92 6.45 -14.33 5.08
CA ASN A 92 7.60 -15.21 5.17
C ASN A 92 8.13 -15.67 3.81
N GLU A 93 7.25 -15.89 2.82
CA GLU A 93 7.66 -16.33 1.48
C GLU A 93 8.44 -15.26 0.69
N PHE A 94 8.41 -14.00 1.15
CA PHE A 94 9.12 -12.90 0.50
C PHE A 94 10.51 -12.65 1.06
N LEU A 95 10.89 -13.30 2.17
CA LEU A 95 12.16 -13.06 2.87
C LEU A 95 13.40 -13.35 2.01
N GLU A 96 13.33 -14.35 1.14
CA GLU A 96 14.44 -14.75 0.28
C GLU A 96 14.70 -13.79 -0.90
N ASN A 97 13.83 -12.80 -1.08
CA ASN A 97 14.02 -11.79 -2.13
C ASN A 97 15.06 -10.74 -1.70
N GLN A 98 15.67 -10.07 -2.69
CA GLN A 98 16.52 -8.92 -2.47
C GLN A 98 15.69 -7.64 -2.28
N ALA A 99 14.68 -7.45 -3.15
CA ALA A 99 13.71 -6.39 -3.04
C ALA A 99 12.35 -6.79 -3.62
N ILE A 100 11.28 -6.33 -2.98
CA ILE A 100 9.93 -6.50 -3.48
C ILE A 100 9.14 -5.20 -3.38
N CYS A 101 8.23 -5.01 -4.30
CA CYS A 101 7.17 -3.99 -4.26
C CYS A 101 5.94 -4.51 -5.02
N GLY A 102 4.87 -3.75 -5.06
CA GLY A 102 3.66 -4.13 -5.77
C GLY A 102 3.02 -2.94 -6.47
N PHE A 103 2.22 -3.23 -7.47
CA PHE A 103 1.35 -2.23 -8.07
C PHE A 103 0.30 -1.75 -7.06
N GLU A 104 0.07 -0.45 -7.00
CA GLU A 104 -1.16 0.10 -6.43
C GLU A 104 -2.32 -0.20 -7.39
N MET A 105 -2.09 0.10 -8.66
CA MET A 105 -2.97 -0.18 -9.77
C MET A 105 -2.16 -0.21 -11.06
N LYS A 106 -2.76 -0.66 -12.15
CA LYS A 106 -2.17 -0.57 -13.49
C LYS A 106 -1.76 0.89 -13.79
N GLY A 107 -0.53 1.07 -14.20
CA GLY A 107 0.09 2.38 -14.45
C GLY A 107 0.85 2.95 -13.25
N ILE A 108 0.67 2.41 -12.04
CA ILE A 108 1.29 2.93 -10.81
C ILE A 108 1.98 1.79 -10.05
N PRO A 109 3.26 1.53 -10.29
CA PRO A 109 4.10 0.75 -9.39
C PRO A 109 4.16 1.44 -8.01
N TYR A 110 3.88 0.69 -6.97
CA TYR A 110 3.35 1.14 -5.71
C TYR A 110 4.42 1.29 -4.61
N SER A 111 4.29 2.29 -3.75
CA SER A 111 5.26 2.59 -2.69
C SER A 111 4.71 2.52 -1.25
N ALA A 112 3.42 2.24 -1.04
CA ALA A 112 2.83 2.10 0.30
C ALA A 112 3.23 0.79 1.00
N PHE A 113 3.69 -0.20 0.24
CA PHE A 113 4.33 -1.42 0.69
C PHE A 113 5.53 -1.75 -0.18
N TRP A 114 6.67 -1.94 0.44
CA TRP A 114 7.85 -2.51 -0.19
C TRP A 114 8.78 -3.10 0.84
N GLY A 115 9.62 -4.05 0.42
CA GLY A 115 10.61 -4.68 1.27
C GLY A 115 11.94 -4.81 0.56
N VAL A 116 13.04 -4.64 1.28
CA VAL A 116 14.39 -4.75 0.73
C VAL A 116 15.35 -5.36 1.73
N GLU A 117 16.39 -6.01 1.21
CA GLU A 117 17.57 -6.30 2.02
C GLU A 117 18.35 -5.02 2.35
N LYS A 118 19.13 -5.04 3.41
CA LYS A 118 19.94 -3.90 3.82
C LYS A 118 20.89 -3.46 2.69
N ASN A 119 21.04 -2.13 2.53
CA ASN A 119 21.87 -1.48 1.52
C ASN A 119 21.46 -1.76 0.07
N HIS A 120 20.21 -2.16 -0.17
CA HIS A 120 19.72 -2.43 -1.51
C HIS A 120 19.67 -1.16 -2.37
N GLU A 121 20.00 -1.30 -3.67
CA GLU A 121 20.09 -0.17 -4.62
C GLU A 121 18.74 0.58 -4.76
N LEU A 122 17.61 -0.10 -4.71
CA LEU A 122 16.29 0.55 -4.78
C LEU A 122 16.08 1.55 -3.63
N ALA A 123 16.40 1.15 -2.40
CA ALA A 123 16.26 2.03 -1.24
C ALA A 123 17.24 3.18 -1.30
N LYS A 124 18.47 2.93 -1.77
CA LYS A 124 19.49 3.96 -2.00
C LYS A 124 19.04 5.01 -3.01
N ASP A 125 18.47 4.59 -4.12
CA ASP A 125 18.02 5.51 -5.17
C ASP A 125 16.86 6.41 -4.71
N ILE A 126 15.88 5.84 -3.99
CA ILE A 126 14.79 6.64 -3.42
C ILE A 126 15.33 7.59 -2.35
N LEU A 127 16.24 7.13 -1.49
CA LEU A 127 16.90 7.98 -0.50
C LEU A 127 17.66 9.14 -1.16
N GLN A 128 18.44 8.84 -2.19
CA GLN A 128 19.23 9.84 -2.91
C GLN A 128 18.35 10.91 -3.56
N TYR A 129 17.19 10.51 -4.12
CA TYR A 129 16.22 11.45 -4.66
C TYR A 129 15.84 12.54 -3.64
N TYR A 130 15.58 12.15 -2.37
CA TYR A 130 15.22 13.11 -1.32
C TYR A 130 16.41 13.90 -0.81
N LEU A 131 17.61 13.31 -0.74
CA LEU A 131 18.83 14.01 -0.33
C LEU A 131 19.25 15.10 -1.32
N ASP A 132 18.96 14.89 -2.62
CA ASP A 132 19.27 15.86 -3.67
C ASP A 132 18.26 17.03 -3.74
N LYS A 133 17.15 16.96 -2.96
CA LYS A 133 16.15 18.02 -2.93
C LYS A 133 16.57 19.15 -1.99
N ASN A 134 16.69 20.35 -2.55
CA ASN A 134 16.96 21.59 -1.81
C ASN A 134 15.67 22.35 -1.44
N THR A 135 14.49 21.77 -1.80
CA THR A 135 13.18 22.36 -1.57
C THR A 135 12.19 21.28 -1.21
N PHE A 136 11.13 21.66 -0.51
CA PHE A 136 9.97 20.81 -0.29
C PHE A 136 8.92 21.07 -1.37
N GLU A 137 8.51 20.03 -2.06
CA GLU A 137 7.42 20.03 -3.04
C GLU A 137 6.46 18.89 -2.71
N GLU A 138 5.16 19.16 -2.75
CA GLU A 138 4.12 18.16 -2.47
C GLU A 138 3.90 17.22 -3.67
N ILE A 139 4.92 16.45 -4.03
CA ILE A 139 4.82 15.43 -5.08
C ILE A 139 4.56 14.08 -4.39
N PRO A 140 3.44 13.39 -4.72
CA PRO A 140 3.16 12.07 -4.14
C PRO A 140 4.30 11.09 -4.39
N ASN A 141 4.70 10.36 -3.35
CA ASN A 141 5.77 9.36 -3.41
C ASN A 141 5.51 8.29 -4.50
N THR A 142 4.24 7.92 -4.70
CA THR A 142 3.84 6.95 -5.73
C THR A 142 4.30 7.34 -7.14
N HIS A 143 4.30 8.62 -7.47
CA HIS A 143 4.82 9.11 -8.75
C HIS A 143 6.35 8.98 -8.83
N ILE A 144 7.05 9.37 -7.76
CA ILE A 144 8.50 9.31 -7.68
C ILE A 144 8.98 7.86 -7.81
N PHE A 145 8.35 6.97 -7.03
CA PHE A 145 8.68 5.56 -7.01
C PHE A 145 8.35 4.88 -8.35
N SER A 146 7.18 5.17 -8.93
CA SER A 146 6.76 4.64 -10.24
C SER A 146 7.71 5.08 -11.37
N ASP A 147 8.06 6.36 -11.39
CA ASP A 147 9.02 6.91 -12.36
C ASP A 147 10.37 6.22 -12.29
N LEU A 148 10.87 5.99 -11.07
CA LEU A 148 12.14 5.32 -10.86
C LEU A 148 12.08 3.86 -11.34
N LEU A 149 11.03 3.12 -10.95
CA LEU A 149 10.86 1.72 -11.36
C LEU A 149 10.77 1.58 -12.87
N VAL A 150 10.07 2.46 -13.56
CA VAL A 150 9.97 2.44 -15.03
C VAL A 150 11.29 2.82 -15.68
N LYS A 151 11.87 3.97 -15.29
CA LYS A 151 13.02 4.55 -16.00
C LYS A 151 14.34 3.81 -15.74
N LYS A 152 14.58 3.40 -14.48
CA LYS A 152 15.85 2.76 -14.09
C LYS A 152 15.74 1.24 -14.01
N TYR A 153 14.65 0.72 -13.45
CA TYR A 153 14.51 -0.70 -13.15
C TYR A 153 13.85 -1.51 -14.26
N GLY A 154 13.18 -0.85 -15.21
CA GLY A 154 12.64 -1.49 -16.42
C GLY A 154 11.23 -2.06 -16.21
N ALA A 155 10.48 -1.52 -15.25
CA ALA A 155 9.09 -1.92 -15.05
C ALA A 155 8.21 -1.50 -16.23
N ASP A 156 7.35 -2.41 -16.68
CA ASP A 156 6.24 -2.11 -17.56
C ASP A 156 5.01 -1.74 -16.72
N ALA A 157 4.77 -0.43 -16.56
CA ALA A 157 3.66 0.09 -15.76
C ALA A 157 2.28 -0.29 -16.32
N GLU A 158 2.18 -0.57 -17.63
CA GLU A 158 0.93 -0.95 -18.28
C GLU A 158 0.55 -2.43 -18.05
N LYS A 159 1.47 -3.21 -17.47
CA LYS A 159 1.29 -4.62 -17.21
C LYS A 159 1.20 -4.89 -15.71
N ASP A 160 -0.02 -4.81 -15.14
CA ASP A 160 -0.28 -5.18 -13.74
C ASP A 160 -0.20 -6.70 -13.56
N ALA A 161 1.03 -7.21 -13.53
CA ALA A 161 1.38 -8.61 -13.38
C ALA A 161 2.75 -8.72 -12.71
N PHE A 162 3.12 -9.93 -12.29
CA PHE A 162 4.45 -10.20 -11.75
C PHE A 162 5.54 -9.86 -12.78
N GLN A 163 6.56 -9.15 -12.34
CA GLN A 163 7.72 -8.76 -13.14
C GLN A 163 9.00 -8.90 -12.33
N GLU A 164 10.03 -9.46 -12.95
CA GLU A 164 11.39 -9.42 -12.43
C GLU A 164 12.14 -8.24 -13.08
N LEU A 165 12.56 -7.32 -12.25
CA LEU A 165 13.19 -6.08 -12.68
C LEU A 165 14.70 -6.14 -12.45
N LYS A 166 15.42 -5.11 -12.90
CA LYS A 166 16.86 -4.98 -12.67
C LYS A 166 17.17 -4.95 -11.17
N PHE A 167 18.39 -5.35 -10.82
CA PHE A 167 18.91 -5.35 -9.46
C PHE A 167 18.12 -6.23 -8.49
N GLY A 168 17.52 -7.32 -8.96
CA GLY A 168 16.79 -8.28 -8.10
C GLY A 168 15.49 -7.78 -7.51
N VAL A 169 14.93 -6.69 -8.07
CA VAL A 169 13.61 -6.19 -7.65
C VAL A 169 12.51 -7.04 -8.26
N LYS A 170 11.58 -7.51 -7.44
CA LYS A 170 10.37 -8.20 -7.88
C LYS A 170 9.15 -7.31 -7.66
N LEU A 171 8.45 -7.03 -8.74
CA LEU A 171 7.23 -6.23 -8.75
C LEU A 171 6.01 -7.16 -8.86
N TYR A 172 5.14 -7.11 -7.87
CA TYR A 172 3.95 -7.96 -7.78
C TYR A 172 2.69 -7.23 -8.25
N PRO A 173 1.68 -7.95 -8.76
CA PRO A 173 0.43 -7.33 -9.19
C PRO A 173 -0.34 -6.72 -8.02
N SER A 174 -1.22 -5.78 -8.31
CA SER A 174 -2.05 -5.07 -7.32
C SER A 174 -2.90 -5.99 -6.45
N THR A 175 -3.19 -7.20 -6.92
CA THR A 175 -3.92 -8.24 -6.17
C THR A 175 -3.13 -8.82 -4.99
N TYR A 176 -1.82 -8.55 -4.90
CA TYR A 176 -1.00 -9.05 -3.79
C TYR A 176 -0.98 -8.11 -2.58
N PHE A 177 -0.76 -6.81 -2.82
CA PHE A 177 -0.45 -5.87 -1.75
C PHE A 177 -1.32 -4.60 -1.75
N SER A 178 -2.37 -4.56 -2.56
CA SER A 178 -3.24 -3.39 -2.65
C SER A 178 -4.71 -3.74 -2.48
N LEU A 179 -5.26 -4.62 -3.31
CA LEU A 179 -6.69 -4.91 -3.33
C LEU A 179 -7.11 -5.82 -2.18
N ASP A 180 -8.21 -5.47 -1.47
CA ASP A 180 -8.80 -6.36 -0.44
C ASP A 180 -9.62 -7.49 -1.10
N LEU A 181 -8.90 -8.36 -1.81
CA LEU A 181 -9.46 -9.55 -2.43
C LEU A 181 -9.05 -10.80 -1.65
N PRO A 182 -9.83 -11.88 -1.68
CA PRO A 182 -9.42 -13.15 -1.10
C PRO A 182 -8.08 -13.61 -1.68
N LYS A 183 -7.17 -14.06 -0.82
CA LYS A 183 -5.79 -14.50 -1.08
C LYS A 183 -4.77 -13.37 -1.31
N ASN A 184 -5.10 -12.09 -1.04
CA ASN A 184 -4.08 -11.07 -0.96
C ASN A 184 -3.23 -11.23 0.32
N TYR A 185 -2.03 -10.65 0.31
CA TYR A 185 -1.15 -10.58 1.48
C TYR A 185 -1.43 -9.35 2.32
N ILE A 186 -1.72 -8.25 1.67
CA ILE A 186 -1.98 -6.96 2.29
C ILE A 186 -3.16 -6.30 1.59
N ALA A 187 -4.10 -5.75 2.37
CA ALA A 187 -5.16 -4.89 1.89
C ALA A 187 -4.85 -3.43 2.23
N HIS A 188 -4.78 -2.57 1.23
CA HIS A 188 -4.68 -1.13 1.42
C HIS A 188 -6.06 -0.52 1.59
N HIS A 189 -6.24 0.27 2.64
CA HIS A 189 -7.55 0.88 2.94
C HIS A 189 -7.74 2.25 2.29
N PHE A 190 -6.70 2.83 1.69
CA PHE A 190 -6.74 4.12 0.99
C PHE A 190 -7.36 5.22 1.84
N SER A 191 -6.95 5.35 3.11
CA SER A 191 -7.50 6.33 4.05
C SER A 191 -7.28 7.78 3.60
N GLY A 192 -6.23 8.02 2.82
CA GLY A 192 -5.95 9.34 2.23
C GLY A 192 -5.74 10.44 3.28
N SER A 193 -5.24 10.10 4.44
CA SER A 193 -5.06 11.00 5.59
C SER A 193 -4.29 12.28 5.27
N TRP A 194 -3.46 12.27 4.23
CA TRP A 194 -2.68 13.41 3.77
C TRP A 194 -3.49 14.44 2.94
N HIS A 195 -4.69 14.07 2.46
CA HIS A 195 -5.56 14.96 1.70
C HIS A 195 -6.44 15.87 2.58
N GLY A 196 -6.42 15.71 3.90
CA GLY A 196 -7.12 16.60 4.85
C GLY A 196 -8.66 16.62 4.79
N ALA A 197 -9.27 16.07 3.75
CA ALA A 197 -10.72 16.13 3.50
C ALA A 197 -11.41 14.77 3.51
N TRP A 198 -10.69 13.68 3.73
CA TRP A 198 -11.21 12.31 3.62
C TRP A 198 -11.43 11.75 5.00
N SER A 199 -12.69 11.56 5.39
CA SER A 199 -12.96 10.83 6.63
C SER A 199 -12.65 9.35 6.41
N GLU A 200 -11.89 8.76 7.33
CA GLU A 200 -11.52 7.34 7.33
C GLU A 200 -12.71 6.39 7.12
N GLU A 201 -13.92 6.80 7.50
CA GLU A 201 -15.14 5.99 7.37
C GLU A 201 -15.71 5.95 5.94
N LYS A 202 -15.44 6.96 5.09
CA LYS A 202 -16.17 7.10 3.82
C LYS A 202 -15.44 6.63 2.58
N ASN A 203 -14.11 6.51 2.60
CA ASN A 203 -13.31 6.38 1.39
C ASN A 203 -12.30 5.23 1.39
N THR A 204 -12.36 4.30 2.32
CA THR A 204 -11.53 3.11 2.25
C THR A 204 -12.00 2.20 1.11
N TYR A 205 -11.06 1.54 0.43
CA TYR A 205 -11.38 0.51 -0.56
C TYR A 205 -12.35 -0.53 0.01
N LYS A 206 -12.18 -0.95 1.25
CA LYS A 206 -13.07 -1.87 1.97
C LYS A 206 -14.49 -1.33 2.08
N ASN A 207 -14.64 -0.03 2.36
CA ASN A 207 -15.96 0.62 2.37
C ASN A 207 -16.53 0.75 0.97
N LEU A 208 -15.73 1.02 -0.06
CA LEU A 208 -16.18 1.01 -1.45
C LEU A 208 -16.70 -0.37 -1.85
N VAL A 209 -15.93 -1.43 -1.59
CA VAL A 209 -16.36 -2.82 -1.86
C VAL A 209 -17.58 -3.20 -1.05
N ASN A 210 -17.65 -2.81 0.22
CA ASN A 210 -18.81 -3.09 1.08
C ASN A 210 -20.04 -2.24 0.72
N THR A 211 -19.87 -0.96 0.37
CA THR A 211 -20.97 -0.03 0.08
C THR A 211 -21.59 -0.28 -1.30
N TYR A 212 -20.77 -0.45 -2.31
CA TYR A 212 -21.24 -0.75 -3.65
C TYR A 212 -21.47 -2.24 -3.83
N GLY A 213 -20.80 -3.04 -3.04
CA GLY A 213 -20.97 -4.48 -2.96
C GLY A 213 -20.54 -5.25 -4.18
N LEU A 214 -20.04 -6.44 -3.94
CA LEU A 214 -19.65 -7.34 -5.03
C LEU A 214 -20.80 -7.60 -6.01
N MET A 215 -22.05 -7.68 -5.53
CA MET A 215 -23.22 -7.89 -6.41
C MET A 215 -23.51 -6.69 -7.31
N LYS A 216 -23.30 -5.46 -6.84
CA LYS A 216 -23.41 -4.29 -7.72
C LYS A 216 -22.26 -4.26 -8.72
N LEU A 217 -21.06 -4.60 -8.27
CA LEU A 217 -19.92 -4.85 -9.14
C LEU A 217 -20.30 -5.82 -10.26
N PHE A 218 -20.83 -6.99 -9.93
CA PHE A 218 -21.18 -8.01 -10.89
C PHE A 218 -22.36 -7.64 -11.80
N SER A 219 -23.36 -6.95 -11.30
CA SER A 219 -24.55 -6.60 -12.08
C SER A 219 -24.29 -5.48 -13.11
N GLU A 220 -23.25 -4.68 -12.90
CA GLU A 220 -22.95 -3.54 -13.77
C GLU A 220 -21.73 -3.78 -14.69
N ILE A 221 -21.16 -4.96 -14.61
CA ILE A 221 -20.00 -5.39 -15.39
C ILE A 221 -20.12 -5.19 -16.90
N PRO A 222 -21.21 -5.54 -17.59
CA PRO A 222 -21.22 -5.58 -19.05
C PRO A 222 -20.94 -4.26 -19.72
N ASP A 223 -21.39 -3.15 -19.18
CA ASP A 223 -21.22 -1.83 -19.81
C ASP A 223 -20.07 -0.99 -19.21
N GLY A 224 -19.48 -1.48 -18.15
CA GLY A 224 -18.31 -0.86 -17.57
C GLY A 224 -18.48 0.52 -16.97
N LYS A 225 -19.69 0.91 -16.64
CA LYS A 225 -20.03 2.26 -16.14
C LYS A 225 -20.27 2.35 -14.64
N THR A 226 -19.83 1.36 -13.88
CA THR A 226 -20.04 1.34 -12.44
C THR A 226 -19.07 2.23 -11.70
N ASN A 227 -19.48 2.74 -10.55
CA ASN A 227 -18.57 3.47 -9.67
C ASN A 227 -17.38 2.62 -9.22
N VAL A 228 -17.57 1.32 -9.00
CA VAL A 228 -16.46 0.41 -8.67
C VAL A 228 -15.52 0.26 -9.86
N LYS A 229 -16.04 0.10 -11.08
CA LYS A 229 -15.21 0.11 -12.27
C LYS A 229 -14.51 1.45 -12.44
N ASN A 230 -15.19 2.57 -12.21
CA ASN A 230 -14.58 3.90 -12.32
C ASN A 230 -13.53 4.16 -11.24
N VAL A 231 -13.74 3.68 -10.02
CA VAL A 231 -12.82 3.94 -8.90
C VAL A 231 -11.72 2.87 -8.82
N VAL A 232 -12.05 1.59 -9.03
CA VAL A 232 -11.10 0.49 -8.85
C VAL A 232 -10.57 -0.02 -10.20
N TYR A 233 -11.43 -0.17 -11.21
CA TYR A 233 -11.11 -0.84 -12.45
C TYR A 233 -10.67 0.05 -13.59
N ASN A 234 -11.30 1.21 -13.79
CA ASN A 234 -10.85 2.12 -14.84
C ASN A 234 -9.45 2.65 -14.54
N HIS A 235 -9.15 2.82 -13.25
CA HIS A 235 -7.79 3.16 -12.82
C HIS A 235 -6.82 1.98 -13.00
N GLN A 236 -7.26 0.77 -12.71
CA GLN A 236 -6.42 -0.43 -12.84
C GLN A 236 -6.45 -1.04 -14.23
N LYS A 237 -7.46 -0.70 -15.05
CA LYS A 237 -7.73 -1.33 -16.35
C LYS A 237 -7.67 -2.86 -16.31
N MET A 238 -8.01 -3.45 -15.17
CA MET A 238 -8.11 -4.89 -15.03
C MET A 238 -9.40 -5.37 -15.69
N GLU A 239 -9.32 -6.46 -16.43
CA GLU A 239 -10.50 -7.14 -16.91
C GLU A 239 -11.24 -7.77 -15.72
N ILE A 240 -12.55 -7.60 -15.70
CA ILE A 240 -13.39 -8.04 -14.59
C ILE A 240 -13.26 -9.54 -14.36
N ASP A 241 -13.21 -10.34 -15.44
CA ASP A 241 -13.05 -11.78 -15.33
C ASP A 241 -11.77 -12.20 -14.60
N GLN A 242 -10.72 -11.41 -14.71
CA GLN A 242 -9.46 -11.66 -13.98
C GLN A 242 -9.65 -11.53 -12.47
N ILE A 243 -10.50 -10.61 -12.04
CA ILE A 243 -10.81 -10.42 -10.62
C ILE A 243 -11.82 -11.44 -10.15
N LEU A 244 -12.86 -11.71 -10.93
CA LEU A 244 -13.86 -12.72 -10.59
C LEU A 244 -13.24 -14.09 -10.36
N ASN A 245 -12.29 -14.47 -11.21
CA ASN A 245 -11.57 -15.74 -11.10
C ASN A 245 -10.71 -15.84 -9.83
N GLN A 246 -10.39 -14.72 -9.19
CA GLN A 246 -9.64 -14.69 -7.95
C GLN A 246 -10.51 -14.73 -6.70
N ILE A 247 -11.82 -14.47 -6.83
CA ILE A 247 -12.76 -14.47 -5.71
C ILE A 247 -13.29 -15.90 -5.46
N PRO A 248 -13.04 -16.51 -4.29
CA PRO A 248 -13.59 -17.82 -3.98
C PRO A 248 -15.13 -17.80 -4.03
N LEU A 249 -15.72 -18.84 -4.62
CA LEU A 249 -17.18 -18.98 -4.70
C LEU A 249 -17.87 -18.86 -3.33
N SER A 250 -17.23 -19.41 -2.30
CA SER A 250 -17.73 -19.30 -0.90
C SER A 250 -17.88 -17.85 -0.41
N TYR A 251 -17.02 -16.93 -0.85
CA TYR A 251 -17.12 -15.51 -0.52
C TYR A 251 -18.30 -14.86 -1.22
N LEU A 252 -18.51 -15.16 -2.49
CA LEU A 252 -19.65 -14.67 -3.26
C LEU A 252 -20.99 -15.17 -2.65
N VAL A 253 -21.08 -16.44 -2.29
CA VAL A 253 -22.25 -17.03 -1.62
C VAL A 253 -22.53 -16.35 -0.29
N LYS A 254 -21.52 -16.11 0.53
CA LYS A 254 -21.65 -15.38 1.82
C LYS A 254 -22.15 -13.97 1.59
N TYR A 255 -21.61 -13.27 0.59
CA TYR A 255 -22.02 -11.92 0.26
C TYR A 255 -23.49 -11.87 -0.20
N ILE A 256 -23.88 -12.74 -1.14
CA ILE A 256 -25.27 -12.83 -1.61
C ILE A 256 -26.23 -13.10 -0.44
N LYS A 257 -25.89 -14.03 0.44
CA LYS A 257 -26.66 -14.32 1.64
C LYS A 257 -26.87 -13.08 2.52
N ASN A 258 -25.79 -12.34 2.77
CA ASN A 258 -25.85 -11.11 3.57
C ASN A 258 -26.70 -10.03 2.90
N GLN A 259 -26.66 -9.88 1.57
CA GLN A 259 -27.50 -8.92 0.85
C GLN A 259 -28.98 -9.30 0.88
N ILE A 260 -29.32 -10.60 0.78
CA ILE A 260 -30.67 -11.12 0.91
C ILE A 260 -31.21 -10.78 2.32
N PHE A 261 -30.46 -11.08 3.38
CA PHE A 261 -30.88 -10.76 4.75
C PHE A 261 -31.08 -9.26 4.97
N LYS A 262 -30.20 -8.41 4.45
CA LYS A 262 -30.38 -6.95 4.51
C LYS A 262 -31.63 -6.48 3.80
N LYS A 263 -31.91 -7.00 2.58
CA LYS A 263 -33.11 -6.63 1.82
C LYS A 263 -34.41 -7.10 2.47
N LEU A 264 -34.39 -8.27 3.07
CA LEU A 264 -35.57 -8.85 3.76
C LEU A 264 -35.73 -8.32 5.19
N LYS A 265 -34.85 -7.40 5.66
CA LYS A 265 -34.84 -6.89 7.04
C LYS A 265 -34.86 -7.99 8.11
N ILE A 266 -34.33 -9.17 7.77
CA ILE A 266 -34.19 -10.26 8.73
C ILE A 266 -32.93 -9.96 9.56
N LYS A 267 -33.13 -9.87 10.90
CA LYS A 267 -32.01 -9.68 11.84
C LYS A 267 -31.23 -10.97 12.04
#